data_1888b5510cfe4cb72f34134504905cd8
#
_entry.id   1888b5510cfe4cb72f34134504905cd8
#
_cell.length_a   1.000
_cell.length_b   1.000
_cell.length_c   1.000
_cell.angle_alpha   90.00
_cell.angle_beta   90.00
_cell.angle_gamma   90.00
#
_symmetry.space_group_name_H-M   'P 1'
#
loop_
_entity.id
_entity.type
_entity.pdbx_description
1 polymer ?
#
loop_
_entity_poly.entity_id
_entity_poly.type
_entity_poly.pdbx_seq_one_letter_code
_entity_poly.pdbx_strand_id
1 'polypeptide(L)'
;VILHIQDWQKLLADARVRLFAGENAFAELRAFLPANTGCPWPKISVTVDQSIWPAGMTIDVLNQESMAIANQHLAQVQSELRMFASTFTPQSIAEQYSSGKPLNVLGITSRYTTFLKHSMRDWLSAFARLGHRTEIFIEPADHELSNNLVMAEACARFKPDLIVMIDHFRAEMPGLPQGIPMAMWAQDYMPKIYSPDGGAAQGPRDYVLGFAYEKMRLVHEFGYPSDRYLITTIGMDPERFAPRPADDPQLAKYVCDVSFVTHASLSAEQIVKEQMGRNDADAKRLLGSIFEQLRAVYDAGKTIVAPPGIRRMIEQGFIDTRTQPTPELVQQLMHLFYMRVNNALFRHQALHWLIDLGIDLRLYGRGWENHPAFKRFARGVADHEGELSLIYQASRINLHISPLGSLHQRVMEGLASGGFFLLRRSDGDIIGRHYARLWGFCQRLGITSDEQLKACTDPQVQEMLGQAVDIHQCDPFAEKYTFMQLLQTMHDCNYLCSAGCVWGNDYDETSFGSKAELEKKIAYFLGNPLERQRLTQSMLRPVLERFTYEKTTTRLLEMIAADQARVAMQSKIDADTVPLAA
;
A
#
# COMPACT_ATOMS: atom_id res chain seq x y z
N VAL A 1 -22.51 -48.56 -4.43
CA VAL A 1 -21.82 -48.83 -3.15
C VAL A 1 -21.34 -47.50 -2.54
N ILE A 2 -20.76 -46.58 -3.32
CA ILE A 2 -20.21 -45.31 -2.83
C ILE A 2 -21.29 -44.36 -2.32
N LEU A 3 -22.51 -44.43 -2.83
CA LEU A 3 -23.64 -43.55 -2.46
C LEU A 3 -24.23 -43.79 -1.05
N HIS A 4 -23.78 -44.81 -0.32
CA HIS A 4 -24.20 -45.13 1.05
C HIS A 4 -23.31 -44.57 2.16
N ILE A 5 -22.34 -43.70 1.82
CA ILE A 5 -21.49 -43.00 2.80
C ILE A 5 -22.28 -41.82 3.38
N GLN A 6 -22.51 -41.81 4.69
CA GLN A 6 -23.37 -40.87 5.44
C GLN A 6 -23.08 -39.39 5.27
N ASP A 7 -21.93 -38.97 4.70
CA ASP A 7 -21.52 -37.57 4.62
C ASP A 7 -21.54 -36.97 3.20
N TRP A 8 -22.11 -37.67 2.20
CA TRP A 8 -22.19 -37.16 0.82
C TRP A 8 -22.94 -35.84 0.68
N GLN A 9 -23.97 -35.59 1.48
CA GLN A 9 -24.70 -34.32 1.43
C GLN A 9 -23.82 -33.14 1.81
N LYS A 10 -22.97 -33.29 2.82
CA LYS A 10 -22.00 -32.26 3.20
C LYS A 10 -20.92 -32.06 2.14
N LEU A 11 -20.43 -33.17 1.56
CA LEU A 11 -19.42 -33.12 0.51
C LEU A 11 -19.95 -32.44 -0.75
N LEU A 12 -21.17 -32.79 -1.19
CA LEU A 12 -21.79 -32.20 -2.37
C LEU A 12 -22.27 -30.74 -2.16
N ALA A 13 -22.45 -30.32 -0.92
CA ALA A 13 -22.72 -28.92 -0.57
C ALA A 13 -21.46 -28.04 -0.62
N ASP A 14 -20.26 -28.62 -0.64
CA ASP A 14 -19.01 -27.88 -0.76
C ASP A 14 -18.81 -27.42 -2.20
N ALA A 15 -18.71 -26.13 -2.42
CA ALA A 15 -18.53 -25.52 -3.75
C ALA A 15 -17.26 -25.98 -4.49
N ARG A 16 -16.27 -26.54 -3.76
CA ARG A 16 -15.04 -27.10 -4.31
C ARG A 16 -15.23 -28.51 -4.90
N VAL A 17 -16.36 -29.14 -4.63
CA VAL A 17 -16.65 -30.50 -5.10
C VAL A 17 -17.58 -30.44 -6.30
N ARG A 18 -17.21 -31.15 -7.35
CA ARG A 18 -18.04 -31.36 -8.53
C ARG A 18 -18.22 -32.85 -8.75
N LEU A 19 -19.46 -33.28 -8.88
CA LEU A 19 -19.82 -34.68 -9.17
C LEU A 19 -20.27 -34.78 -10.64
N PHE A 20 -19.60 -35.64 -11.38
CA PHE A 20 -20.01 -36.05 -12.72
C PHE A 20 -20.46 -37.51 -12.62
N ALA A 21 -21.68 -37.82 -12.96
CA ALA A 21 -22.27 -39.15 -12.76
C ALA A 21 -23.13 -39.59 -13.96
N GLY A 22 -23.25 -40.92 -14.16
CA GLY A 22 -24.01 -41.50 -15.26
C GLY A 22 -23.20 -41.73 -16.53
N GLU A 23 -23.87 -42.12 -17.60
CA GLU A 23 -23.25 -42.48 -18.88
C GLU A 23 -22.49 -41.34 -19.56
N ASN A 24 -22.91 -40.08 -19.31
CA ASN A 24 -22.31 -38.88 -19.89
C ASN A 24 -21.24 -38.21 -18.99
N ALA A 25 -20.94 -38.80 -17.83
CA ALA A 25 -20.06 -38.18 -16.82
C ALA A 25 -18.70 -37.71 -17.38
N PHE A 26 -18.10 -38.52 -18.25
CA PHE A 26 -16.83 -38.18 -18.86
C PHE A 26 -16.95 -37.04 -19.88
N ALA A 27 -17.99 -37.05 -20.70
CA ALA A 27 -18.24 -35.97 -21.67
C ALA A 27 -18.53 -34.64 -20.95
N GLU A 28 -19.27 -34.69 -19.84
CA GLU A 28 -19.53 -33.53 -18.99
C GLU A 28 -18.24 -32.99 -18.35
N LEU A 29 -17.39 -33.86 -17.79
CA LEU A 29 -16.08 -33.46 -17.23
C LEU A 29 -15.19 -32.81 -18.30
N ARG A 30 -15.13 -33.42 -19.50
CA ARG A 30 -14.32 -32.90 -20.63
C ARG A 30 -14.82 -31.53 -21.10
N ALA A 31 -16.12 -31.29 -21.07
CA ALA A 31 -16.71 -30.00 -21.40
C ALA A 31 -16.52 -28.96 -20.28
N PHE A 32 -16.57 -29.42 -19.02
CA PHE A 32 -16.47 -28.54 -17.86
C PHE A 32 -15.11 -27.85 -17.74
N LEU A 33 -14.00 -28.56 -17.94
CA LEU A 33 -12.64 -28.02 -17.70
C LEU A 33 -12.34 -26.77 -18.54
N PRO A 34 -12.51 -26.77 -19.89
CA PRO A 34 -12.25 -25.59 -20.69
C PRO A 34 -13.28 -24.47 -20.50
N ALA A 35 -14.48 -24.80 -20.03
CA ALA A 35 -15.54 -23.81 -19.75
C ALA A 35 -15.39 -23.15 -18.37
N ASN A 36 -14.58 -23.71 -17.46
CA ASN A 36 -14.38 -23.21 -16.10
C ASN A 36 -12.89 -23.01 -15.80
N THR A 37 -12.25 -22.20 -16.61
CA THR A 37 -10.81 -21.95 -16.56
C THR A 37 -10.32 -21.26 -15.29
N GLY A 38 -11.20 -20.65 -14.51
CA GLY A 38 -10.92 -20.13 -13.16
C GLY A 38 -10.79 -21.24 -12.10
N CYS A 39 -11.32 -22.44 -12.35
CA CYS A 39 -11.16 -23.56 -11.44
C CYS A 39 -9.79 -24.21 -11.61
N PRO A 40 -9.07 -24.57 -10.51
CA PRO A 40 -7.85 -25.37 -10.61
C PRO A 40 -8.10 -26.70 -11.31
N TRP A 41 -7.27 -27.03 -12.29
CA TRP A 41 -7.40 -28.32 -12.96
C TRP A 41 -6.86 -29.46 -12.08
N PRO A 42 -7.40 -30.67 -12.20
CA PRO A 42 -6.96 -31.82 -11.42
C PRO A 42 -5.46 -32.11 -11.61
N LYS A 43 -4.70 -32.14 -10.54
CA LYS A 43 -3.26 -32.49 -10.54
C LYS A 43 -3.00 -33.95 -10.25
N ILE A 44 -3.95 -34.60 -9.57
CA ILE A 44 -3.84 -36.00 -9.15
C ILE A 44 -5.17 -36.67 -9.47
N SER A 45 -5.12 -37.84 -10.07
CA SER A 45 -6.27 -38.74 -10.23
C SER A 45 -6.05 -40.03 -9.48
N VAL A 46 -7.09 -40.54 -8.86
CA VAL A 46 -7.15 -41.91 -8.31
C VAL A 46 -8.24 -42.63 -9.07
N THR A 47 -7.87 -43.55 -9.93
CA THR A 47 -8.80 -44.37 -10.71
C THR A 47 -9.01 -45.70 -9.99
N VAL A 48 -10.24 -45.94 -9.52
CA VAL A 48 -10.61 -47.18 -8.86
C VAL A 48 -10.97 -48.26 -9.89
N ASP A 49 -11.56 -47.84 -11.02
CA ASP A 49 -11.92 -48.71 -12.12
C ASP A 49 -11.56 -48.03 -13.45
N GLN A 50 -10.58 -48.61 -14.16
CA GLN A 50 -10.14 -48.07 -15.45
C GLN A 50 -11.14 -48.29 -16.58
N SER A 51 -12.07 -49.22 -16.41
CA SER A 51 -13.09 -49.52 -17.44
C SER A 51 -14.06 -48.38 -17.71
N ILE A 52 -14.19 -47.43 -16.77
CA ILE A 52 -15.04 -46.23 -16.92
C ILE A 52 -14.38 -45.14 -17.77
N TRP A 53 -13.07 -45.23 -18.03
CA TRP A 53 -12.38 -44.26 -18.86
C TRP A 53 -12.32 -44.73 -20.32
N PRO A 54 -12.52 -43.85 -21.30
CA PRO A 54 -12.28 -44.17 -22.71
C PRO A 54 -10.86 -44.70 -22.93
N ALA A 55 -10.70 -45.65 -23.86
CA ALA A 55 -9.41 -46.24 -24.17
C ALA A 55 -8.37 -45.14 -24.54
N GLY A 56 -7.21 -45.18 -23.91
CA GLY A 56 -6.11 -44.22 -24.10
C GLY A 56 -6.28 -42.87 -23.41
N MET A 57 -7.39 -42.64 -22.68
CA MET A 57 -7.62 -41.42 -21.95
C MET A 57 -7.01 -41.51 -20.54
N THR A 58 -6.27 -40.48 -20.16
CA THR A 58 -5.74 -40.26 -18.81
C THR A 58 -6.06 -38.86 -18.37
N ILE A 59 -5.91 -38.55 -17.07
CA ILE A 59 -6.10 -37.18 -16.58
C ILE A 59 -5.12 -36.19 -17.25
N ASP A 60 -3.92 -36.66 -17.58
CA ASP A 60 -2.91 -35.83 -18.24
C ASP A 60 -3.31 -35.50 -19.68
N VAL A 61 -3.85 -36.49 -20.42
CA VAL A 61 -4.40 -36.26 -21.78
C VAL A 61 -5.57 -35.28 -21.72
N LEU A 62 -6.49 -35.48 -20.76
CA LEU A 62 -7.64 -34.59 -20.57
C LEU A 62 -7.20 -33.14 -20.24
N ASN A 63 -6.23 -33.00 -19.36
CA ASN A 63 -5.67 -31.68 -19.02
C ASN A 63 -4.97 -31.04 -20.23
N GLN A 64 -4.21 -31.80 -21.03
CA GLN A 64 -3.57 -31.29 -22.26
C GLN A 64 -4.58 -30.82 -23.28
N GLU A 65 -5.64 -31.61 -23.55
CA GLU A 65 -6.73 -31.20 -24.44
C GLU A 65 -7.43 -29.93 -23.95
N SER A 66 -7.74 -29.88 -22.66
CA SER A 66 -8.41 -28.72 -22.05
C SER A 66 -7.52 -27.46 -22.11
N MET A 67 -6.20 -27.64 -21.91
CA MET A 67 -5.21 -26.55 -22.05
C MET A 67 -5.13 -26.05 -23.49
N ALA A 68 -5.14 -26.95 -24.48
CA ALA A 68 -5.11 -26.56 -25.89
C ALA A 68 -6.36 -25.73 -26.25
N ILE A 69 -7.56 -26.14 -25.81
CA ILE A 69 -8.80 -25.40 -26.01
C ILE A 69 -8.73 -24.01 -25.34
N ALA A 70 -8.28 -23.97 -24.07
CA ALA A 70 -8.16 -22.72 -23.31
C ALA A 70 -7.15 -21.75 -23.96
N ASN A 71 -6.01 -22.27 -24.45
CA ASN A 71 -5.00 -21.45 -25.14
C ASN A 71 -5.52 -20.92 -26.49
N GLN A 72 -6.26 -21.74 -27.25
CA GLN A 72 -6.89 -21.28 -28.49
C GLN A 72 -7.91 -20.17 -28.20
N HIS A 73 -8.73 -20.35 -27.18
CA HIS A 73 -9.69 -19.33 -26.75
C HIS A 73 -8.98 -18.04 -26.28
N LEU A 74 -7.92 -18.17 -25.46
CA LEU A 74 -7.11 -17.02 -25.06
C LEU A 74 -6.56 -16.26 -26.28
N ALA A 75 -6.03 -16.97 -27.27
CA ALA A 75 -5.50 -16.34 -28.50
C ALA A 75 -6.59 -15.58 -29.27
N GLN A 76 -7.81 -16.13 -29.35
CA GLN A 76 -8.95 -15.46 -29.95
C GLN A 76 -9.33 -14.19 -29.19
N VAL A 77 -9.54 -14.28 -27.88
CA VAL A 77 -9.90 -13.14 -27.01
C VAL A 77 -8.82 -12.06 -27.06
N GLN A 78 -7.54 -12.45 -27.03
CA GLN A 78 -6.43 -11.50 -27.18
C GLN A 78 -6.42 -10.81 -28.56
N SER A 79 -6.85 -11.51 -29.64
CA SER A 79 -6.99 -10.90 -30.95
C SER A 79 -8.08 -9.83 -30.97
N GLU A 80 -9.24 -10.12 -30.38
CA GLU A 80 -10.34 -9.16 -30.20
C GLU A 80 -9.91 -7.95 -29.38
N LEU A 81 -9.18 -8.19 -28.28
CA LEU A 81 -8.64 -7.12 -27.44
C LEU A 81 -7.59 -6.27 -28.17
N ARG A 82 -6.73 -6.86 -29.02
CA ARG A 82 -5.80 -6.07 -29.86
C ARG A 82 -6.53 -5.17 -30.85
N MET A 83 -7.59 -5.66 -31.49
CA MET A 83 -8.43 -4.84 -32.37
C MET A 83 -9.10 -3.70 -31.61
N PHE A 84 -9.66 -3.98 -30.44
CA PHE A 84 -10.23 -2.96 -29.57
C PHE A 84 -9.16 -1.95 -29.12
N ALA A 85 -8.01 -2.41 -28.64
CA ALA A 85 -6.92 -1.54 -28.20
C ALA A 85 -6.33 -0.68 -29.32
N SER A 86 -6.41 -1.10 -30.59
CA SER A 86 -5.93 -0.31 -31.73
C SER A 86 -6.76 0.95 -31.99
N THR A 87 -7.96 1.04 -31.44
CA THR A 87 -8.79 2.26 -31.53
C THR A 87 -8.28 3.39 -30.62
N PHE A 88 -7.45 3.06 -29.63
CA PHE A 88 -6.86 4.02 -28.70
C PHE A 88 -5.62 4.66 -29.34
N THR A 89 -5.79 5.83 -29.94
CA THR A 89 -4.66 6.69 -30.35
C THR A 89 -4.33 7.68 -29.22
N PRO A 90 -3.11 8.25 -29.17
CA PRO A 90 -2.82 9.30 -28.20
C PRO A 90 -3.82 10.46 -28.24
N GLN A 91 -4.22 10.88 -29.46
CA GLN A 91 -5.22 11.93 -29.65
C GLN A 91 -6.59 11.52 -29.09
N SER A 92 -7.08 10.30 -29.39
CA SER A 92 -8.40 9.84 -28.93
C SER A 92 -8.44 9.69 -27.41
N ILE A 93 -7.35 9.23 -26.77
CA ILE A 93 -7.24 9.14 -25.31
C ILE A 93 -7.28 10.54 -24.69
N ALA A 94 -6.44 11.48 -25.21
CA ALA A 94 -6.41 12.84 -24.69
C ALA A 94 -7.79 13.51 -24.75
N GLU A 95 -8.48 13.39 -25.89
CA GLU A 95 -9.83 13.94 -26.08
C GLU A 95 -10.86 13.27 -25.16
N GLN A 96 -10.86 11.94 -25.06
CA GLN A 96 -11.78 11.19 -24.23
C GLN A 96 -11.64 11.55 -22.74
N TYR A 97 -10.41 11.57 -22.23
CA TYR A 97 -10.13 11.84 -20.82
C TYR A 97 -10.34 13.31 -20.43
N SER A 98 -10.19 14.26 -21.38
CA SER A 98 -10.48 15.68 -21.17
C SER A 98 -11.95 16.03 -21.35
N SER A 99 -12.75 15.18 -21.99
CA SER A 99 -14.13 15.51 -22.38
C SER A 99 -15.16 15.48 -21.26
N GLY A 100 -14.81 14.94 -20.10
CA GLY A 100 -15.76 14.63 -19.01
C GLY A 100 -16.77 13.53 -19.33
N LYS A 101 -16.62 12.81 -20.45
CA LYS A 101 -17.49 11.68 -20.78
C LYS A 101 -17.19 10.48 -19.86
N PRO A 102 -18.22 9.65 -19.54
CA PRO A 102 -18.00 8.44 -18.78
C PRO A 102 -16.95 7.51 -19.40
N LEU A 103 -15.99 7.06 -18.61
CA LEU A 103 -15.04 6.01 -18.94
C LEU A 103 -15.50 4.67 -18.37
N ASN A 104 -15.14 3.56 -19.00
CA ASN A 104 -15.24 2.23 -18.43
C ASN A 104 -13.94 1.93 -17.68
N VAL A 105 -13.97 1.80 -16.37
CA VAL A 105 -12.79 1.59 -15.51
C VAL A 105 -12.83 0.20 -14.89
N LEU A 106 -11.87 -0.65 -15.25
CA LEU A 106 -11.72 -2.00 -14.72
C LEU A 106 -10.68 -2.01 -13.61
N GLY A 107 -11.11 -2.29 -12.38
CA GLY A 107 -10.22 -2.55 -11.25
C GLY A 107 -9.89 -4.03 -11.14
N ILE A 108 -8.60 -4.38 -11.01
CA ILE A 108 -8.16 -5.77 -10.83
C ILE A 108 -7.54 -5.92 -9.46
N THR A 109 -8.03 -6.87 -8.68
CA THR A 109 -7.53 -7.20 -7.35
C THR A 109 -7.74 -8.68 -7.03
N SER A 110 -7.28 -9.13 -5.86
CA SER A 110 -7.48 -10.51 -5.40
C SER A 110 -8.19 -10.56 -4.06
N ARG A 111 -9.10 -11.52 -3.90
CA ARG A 111 -9.82 -11.78 -2.64
C ARG A 111 -8.91 -12.23 -1.50
N TYR A 112 -7.72 -12.72 -1.82
CA TYR A 112 -6.72 -13.17 -0.83
C TYR A 112 -5.97 -12.03 -0.16
N THR A 113 -6.11 -10.79 -0.66
CA THR A 113 -5.56 -9.62 0.00
C THR A 113 -6.37 -9.26 1.24
N THR A 114 -5.71 -8.82 2.30
CA THR A 114 -6.40 -8.41 3.53
C THR A 114 -6.99 -7.01 3.43
N PHE A 115 -6.29 -6.11 2.75
CA PHE A 115 -6.61 -4.69 2.68
C PHE A 115 -6.86 -4.20 1.23
N LEU A 116 -6.05 -4.60 0.26
CA LEU A 116 -6.07 -4.03 -1.10
C LEU A 116 -7.42 -4.17 -1.81
N LYS A 117 -8.19 -5.23 -1.53
CA LYS A 117 -9.55 -5.37 -2.07
C LYS A 117 -10.51 -4.26 -1.60
N HIS A 118 -10.36 -3.76 -0.36
CA HIS A 118 -11.15 -2.65 0.15
C HIS A 118 -10.69 -1.33 -0.47
N SER A 119 -9.38 -1.11 -0.53
CA SER A 119 -8.79 0.05 -1.22
C SER A 119 -9.20 0.13 -2.69
N MET A 120 -9.24 -1.01 -3.41
CA MET A 120 -9.71 -1.07 -4.80
C MET A 120 -11.20 -0.73 -4.91
N ARG A 121 -12.04 -1.24 -4.03
CA ARG A 121 -13.48 -0.92 -4.02
C ARG A 121 -13.72 0.57 -3.78
N ASP A 122 -13.02 1.15 -2.81
CA ASP A 122 -13.13 2.57 -2.49
C ASP A 122 -12.64 3.44 -3.67
N TRP A 123 -11.57 3.03 -4.34
CA TRP A 123 -11.07 3.71 -5.53
C TRP A 123 -12.05 3.64 -6.70
N LEU A 124 -12.62 2.47 -6.98
CA LEU A 124 -13.66 2.31 -8.01
C LEU A 124 -14.95 3.08 -7.65
N SER A 125 -15.32 3.15 -6.37
CA SER A 125 -16.45 3.97 -5.92
C SER A 125 -16.21 5.45 -6.21
N ALA A 126 -14.97 5.95 -6.03
CA ALA A 126 -14.61 7.32 -6.40
C ALA A 126 -14.74 7.57 -7.91
N PHE A 127 -14.30 6.63 -8.76
CA PHE A 127 -14.56 6.71 -10.20
C PHE A 127 -16.07 6.77 -10.52
N ALA A 128 -16.86 5.94 -9.85
CA ALA A 128 -18.32 5.93 -10.05
C ALA A 128 -18.98 7.26 -9.65
N ARG A 129 -18.56 7.88 -8.52
CA ARG A 129 -19.04 9.21 -8.11
C ARG A 129 -18.64 10.32 -9.08
N LEU A 130 -17.51 10.17 -9.76
CA LEU A 130 -17.10 11.08 -10.83
C LEU A 130 -17.84 10.82 -12.17
N GLY A 131 -18.79 9.90 -12.19
CA GLY A 131 -19.65 9.62 -13.36
C GLY A 131 -19.10 8.55 -14.31
N HIS A 132 -18.07 7.81 -13.94
CA HIS A 132 -17.51 6.72 -14.73
C HIS A 132 -18.22 5.39 -14.44
N ARG A 133 -18.17 4.45 -15.40
CA ARG A 133 -18.66 3.07 -15.21
C ARG A 133 -17.53 2.21 -14.66
N THR A 134 -17.77 1.48 -13.58
CA THR A 134 -16.75 0.67 -12.93
C THR A 134 -17.12 -0.81 -12.87
N GLU A 135 -16.14 -1.67 -13.03
CA GLU A 135 -16.25 -3.11 -12.76
C GLU A 135 -15.00 -3.56 -11.98
N ILE A 136 -15.20 -4.45 -11.01
CA ILE A 136 -14.10 -5.08 -10.27
C ILE A 136 -13.91 -6.51 -10.74
N PHE A 137 -12.69 -6.84 -11.17
CA PHE A 137 -12.27 -8.22 -11.40
C PHE A 137 -11.62 -8.75 -10.13
N ILE A 138 -12.24 -9.77 -9.55
CA ILE A 138 -11.78 -10.47 -8.34
C ILE A 138 -12.23 -11.93 -8.42
N GLU A 139 -11.47 -12.87 -7.88
CA GLU A 139 -11.86 -14.27 -7.85
C GLU A 139 -13.26 -14.44 -7.24
N PRO A 140 -14.21 -15.14 -7.90
CA PRO A 140 -15.57 -15.30 -7.40
C PRO A 140 -15.64 -16.13 -6.12
N ALA A 141 -14.76 -17.13 -5.96
CA ALA A 141 -14.72 -18.03 -4.81
C ALA A 141 -13.28 -18.34 -4.36
N ASP A 142 -13.12 -18.85 -3.13
CA ASP A 142 -11.82 -19.17 -2.52
C ASP A 142 -11.04 -20.29 -3.23
N HIS A 143 -11.72 -21.06 -4.08
CA HIS A 143 -11.12 -22.15 -4.85
C HIS A 143 -10.87 -21.78 -6.32
N GLU A 144 -11.22 -20.56 -6.73
CA GLU A 144 -10.98 -20.06 -8.08
C GLU A 144 -9.70 -19.23 -8.17
N LEU A 145 -9.12 -19.21 -9.36
CA LEU A 145 -7.86 -18.52 -9.63
C LEU A 145 -8.06 -17.43 -10.68
N SER A 146 -7.43 -16.30 -10.48
CA SER A 146 -7.21 -15.32 -11.54
C SER A 146 -6.12 -15.86 -12.48
N ASN A 147 -6.46 -16.08 -13.74
CA ASN A 147 -5.51 -16.45 -14.77
C ASN A 147 -5.66 -15.56 -16.02
N ASN A 148 -4.73 -15.68 -16.96
CA ASN A 148 -4.67 -14.81 -18.14
C ASN A 148 -5.93 -14.86 -19.00
N LEU A 149 -6.59 -16.03 -19.14
CA LEU A 149 -7.81 -16.16 -19.93
C LEU A 149 -8.98 -15.46 -19.27
N VAL A 150 -9.22 -15.73 -17.99
CA VAL A 150 -10.34 -15.12 -17.24
C VAL A 150 -10.20 -13.59 -17.19
N MET A 151 -8.97 -13.08 -17.04
CA MET A 151 -8.71 -11.63 -17.11
C MET A 151 -8.95 -11.06 -18.50
N ALA A 152 -8.49 -11.76 -19.55
CA ALA A 152 -8.72 -11.33 -20.93
C ALA A 152 -10.22 -11.31 -21.27
N GLU A 153 -10.98 -12.32 -20.85
CA GLU A 153 -12.44 -12.37 -21.02
C GLU A 153 -13.14 -11.21 -20.30
N ALA A 154 -12.73 -10.89 -19.07
CA ALA A 154 -13.26 -9.74 -18.34
C ALA A 154 -13.01 -8.43 -19.10
N CYS A 155 -11.80 -8.22 -19.63
CA CYS A 155 -11.47 -7.07 -20.45
C CYS A 155 -12.29 -7.04 -21.75
N ALA A 156 -12.45 -8.16 -22.46
CA ALA A 156 -13.21 -8.25 -23.70
C ALA A 156 -14.69 -7.98 -23.49
N ARG A 157 -15.26 -8.46 -22.41
CA ARG A 157 -16.65 -8.23 -22.03
C ARG A 157 -16.91 -6.77 -21.63
N PHE A 158 -16.09 -6.23 -20.74
CA PHE A 158 -16.30 -4.89 -20.18
C PHE A 158 -15.80 -3.77 -21.08
N LYS A 159 -14.80 -4.03 -21.94
CA LYS A 159 -14.16 -3.06 -22.84
C LYS A 159 -13.67 -1.81 -22.08
N PRO A 160 -12.70 -1.95 -21.20
CA PRO A 160 -12.24 -0.86 -20.35
C PRO A 160 -11.52 0.22 -21.16
N ASP A 161 -11.78 1.48 -20.80
CA ASP A 161 -11.01 2.66 -21.25
C ASP A 161 -9.79 2.87 -20.36
N LEU A 162 -9.84 2.39 -19.11
CA LEU A 162 -8.77 2.44 -18.13
C LEU A 162 -8.76 1.15 -17.30
N ILE A 163 -7.57 0.60 -17.07
CA ILE A 163 -7.34 -0.50 -16.12
C ILE A 163 -6.61 0.06 -14.91
N VAL A 164 -7.07 -0.27 -13.69
CA VAL A 164 -6.43 0.14 -12.45
C VAL A 164 -6.06 -1.05 -11.59
N MET A 165 -4.86 -1.01 -11.00
CA MET A 165 -4.32 -2.07 -10.14
C MET A 165 -3.61 -1.46 -8.93
N ILE A 166 -3.49 -2.24 -7.86
CA ILE A 166 -2.70 -1.89 -6.68
C ILE A 166 -1.59 -2.92 -6.54
N ASP A 167 -0.34 -2.45 -6.42
CA ASP A 167 0.87 -3.26 -6.22
C ASP A 167 1.17 -4.32 -7.30
N HIS A 168 0.62 -4.14 -8.50
CA HIS A 168 0.86 -4.99 -9.66
C HIS A 168 0.95 -4.16 -10.94
N PHE A 169 1.84 -4.54 -11.86
CA PHE A 169 2.01 -3.88 -13.14
C PHE A 169 1.66 -4.82 -14.32
N ARG A 170 1.40 -4.23 -15.49
CA ARG A 170 0.87 -4.92 -16.68
C ARG A 170 1.66 -6.18 -17.08
N ALA A 171 3.00 -6.13 -17.03
CA ALA A 171 3.82 -7.25 -17.47
C ALA A 171 3.69 -8.51 -16.60
N GLU A 172 3.17 -8.40 -15.39
CA GLU A 172 2.84 -9.56 -14.54
C GLU A 172 1.59 -10.30 -15.03
N MET A 173 0.82 -9.68 -15.93
CA MET A 173 -0.50 -10.15 -16.38
C MET A 173 -0.60 -10.15 -17.91
N PRO A 174 0.00 -11.17 -18.58
CA PRO A 174 0.05 -11.23 -20.05
C PRO A 174 -1.32 -11.29 -20.75
N GLY A 175 -2.40 -11.54 -20.01
CA GLY A 175 -3.78 -11.47 -20.51
C GLY A 175 -4.28 -10.05 -20.77
N LEU A 176 -3.62 -9.02 -20.23
CA LEU A 176 -4.07 -7.63 -20.34
C LEU A 176 -3.62 -6.97 -21.66
N PRO A 177 -4.49 -6.19 -22.31
CA PRO A 177 -4.17 -5.51 -23.57
C PRO A 177 -3.16 -4.37 -23.37
N GLN A 178 -2.19 -4.26 -24.29
CA GLN A 178 -1.10 -3.26 -24.22
C GLN A 178 -1.54 -1.83 -24.59
N GLY A 179 -2.56 -1.69 -25.43
CA GLY A 179 -2.98 -0.41 -25.99
C GLY A 179 -3.89 0.44 -25.10
N ILE A 180 -4.43 -0.11 -24.04
CA ILE A 180 -5.34 0.58 -23.11
C ILE A 180 -4.51 1.23 -21.99
N PRO A 181 -4.78 2.49 -21.59
CA PRO A 181 -4.16 3.08 -20.40
C PRO A 181 -4.30 2.21 -19.17
N MET A 182 -3.23 2.09 -18.38
CA MET A 182 -3.25 1.37 -17.12
C MET A 182 -2.58 2.19 -16.04
N ALA A 183 -3.17 2.22 -14.83
CA ALA A 183 -2.59 2.88 -13.67
C ALA A 183 -2.32 1.86 -12.56
N MET A 184 -1.08 1.82 -12.10
CA MET A 184 -0.64 1.06 -10.94
C MET A 184 -0.48 2.00 -9.75
N TRP A 185 -1.14 1.68 -8.62
CA TRP A 185 -0.91 2.39 -7.36
C TRP A 185 0.00 1.57 -6.45
N ALA A 186 1.25 2.01 -6.31
CA ALA A 186 2.20 1.40 -5.40
C ALA A 186 1.88 1.82 -3.95
N GLN A 187 1.36 0.89 -3.15
CA GLN A 187 0.99 1.10 -1.74
C GLN A 187 1.92 0.34 -0.79
N ASP A 188 2.36 -0.86 -1.20
CA ASP A 188 3.25 -1.72 -0.42
C ASP A 188 4.59 -1.97 -1.15
N TYR A 189 5.63 -2.28 -0.36
CA TYR A 189 6.93 -2.65 -0.92
C TYR A 189 6.87 -4.07 -1.52
N MET A 190 6.68 -4.13 -2.84
CA MET A 190 6.69 -5.38 -3.60
C MET A 190 8.02 -5.53 -4.36
N PRO A 191 8.81 -6.59 -4.13
CA PRO A 191 10.15 -6.74 -4.73
C PRO A 191 10.18 -6.62 -6.26
N LYS A 192 9.12 -7.02 -6.95
CA LYS A 192 9.04 -6.91 -8.42
C LYS A 192 8.87 -5.47 -8.92
N ILE A 193 8.15 -4.63 -8.15
CA ILE A 193 8.01 -3.20 -8.47
C ILE A 193 9.36 -2.52 -8.28
N TYR A 194 10.03 -2.81 -7.17
CA TYR A 194 11.33 -2.21 -6.82
C TYR A 194 12.48 -3.01 -7.44
N SER A 195 12.47 -3.10 -8.77
CA SER A 195 13.48 -3.80 -9.55
C SER A 195 13.72 -3.13 -10.91
N PRO A 196 14.91 -3.29 -11.53
CA PRO A 196 15.16 -2.82 -12.89
C PRO A 196 14.18 -3.41 -13.92
N ASP A 197 13.79 -4.66 -13.73
CA ASP A 197 12.81 -5.33 -14.60
C ASP A 197 11.43 -4.67 -14.51
N GLY A 198 11.03 -4.23 -13.32
CA GLY A 198 9.77 -3.50 -13.11
C GLY A 198 9.75 -2.17 -13.86
N GLY A 199 10.86 -1.42 -13.83
CA GLY A 199 11.00 -0.17 -14.59
C GLY A 199 11.03 -0.40 -16.09
N ALA A 200 11.82 -1.37 -16.56
CA ALA A 200 11.93 -1.73 -17.97
C ALA A 200 10.61 -2.27 -18.57
N ALA A 201 9.75 -2.83 -17.72
CA ALA A 201 8.45 -3.37 -18.14
C ALA A 201 7.36 -2.31 -18.32
N GLN A 202 7.63 -1.03 -18.00
CA GLN A 202 6.63 0.04 -18.14
C GLN A 202 6.39 0.38 -19.62
N GLY A 203 5.16 0.17 -20.07
CA GLY A 203 4.71 0.53 -21.41
C GLY A 203 4.46 2.03 -21.57
N PRO A 204 4.21 2.51 -22.81
CA PRO A 204 3.98 3.94 -23.09
C PRO A 204 2.67 4.49 -22.52
N ARG A 205 1.79 3.64 -22.04
CA ARG A 205 0.48 3.99 -21.43
C ARG A 205 0.31 3.43 -20.04
N ASP A 206 1.42 3.13 -19.38
CA ASP A 206 1.44 2.71 -17.99
C ASP A 206 1.79 3.91 -17.10
N TYR A 207 0.95 4.15 -16.10
CA TYR A 207 1.03 5.26 -15.16
C TYR A 207 1.21 4.71 -13.76
N VAL A 208 1.98 5.40 -12.93
CA VAL A 208 2.28 4.98 -11.56
C VAL A 208 1.82 6.03 -10.58
N LEU A 209 1.17 5.58 -9.50
CA LEU A 209 0.83 6.40 -8.35
C LEU A 209 1.61 5.88 -7.14
N GLY A 210 2.10 6.77 -6.29
CA GLY A 210 2.81 6.38 -5.07
C GLY A 210 3.35 7.56 -4.30
N PHE A 211 4.06 7.29 -3.22
CA PHE A 211 4.61 8.32 -2.35
C PHE A 211 5.81 9.04 -3.00
N ALA A 212 6.16 10.18 -2.45
CA ALA A 212 7.27 10.99 -2.97
C ALA A 212 8.63 10.29 -2.85
N TYR A 213 8.88 9.59 -1.73
CA TYR A 213 10.14 8.84 -1.56
C TYR A 213 10.24 7.65 -2.51
N GLU A 214 9.13 6.94 -2.75
CA GLU A 214 9.07 5.86 -3.73
C GLU A 214 9.33 6.38 -5.14
N LYS A 215 8.87 7.60 -5.47
CA LYS A 215 9.19 8.24 -6.76
C LYS A 215 10.71 8.35 -6.95
N MET A 216 11.44 8.80 -5.93
CA MET A 216 12.90 8.93 -6.01
C MET A 216 13.55 7.59 -6.38
N ARG A 217 13.14 6.52 -5.73
CA ARG A 217 13.65 5.18 -6.00
C ARG A 217 13.20 4.64 -7.36
N LEU A 218 11.89 4.63 -7.62
CA LEU A 218 11.35 4.04 -8.85
C LEU A 218 11.89 4.75 -10.09
N VAL A 219 11.96 6.07 -10.07
CA VAL A 219 12.44 6.85 -11.22
C VAL A 219 13.97 6.78 -11.38
N HIS A 220 14.72 7.10 -10.33
CA HIS A 220 16.17 7.28 -10.45
C HIS A 220 16.96 5.97 -10.35
N GLU A 221 16.45 4.99 -9.62
CA GLU A 221 17.12 3.69 -9.47
C GLU A 221 16.63 2.67 -10.49
N PHE A 222 15.30 2.57 -10.66
CA PHE A 222 14.68 1.51 -11.45
C PHE A 222 14.18 1.94 -12.83
N GLY A 223 14.34 3.23 -13.20
CA GLY A 223 14.08 3.72 -14.55
C GLY A 223 12.60 3.89 -14.91
N TYR A 224 11.71 4.01 -13.93
CA TYR A 224 10.31 4.34 -14.20
C TYR A 224 10.17 5.73 -14.83
N PRO A 225 9.19 5.95 -15.73
CA PRO A 225 9.02 7.24 -16.40
C PRO A 225 8.53 8.31 -15.40
N SER A 226 9.34 9.37 -15.23
CA SER A 226 9.09 10.45 -14.27
C SER A 226 7.83 11.27 -14.60
N ASP A 227 7.54 11.46 -15.88
CA ASP A 227 6.40 12.22 -16.40
C ASP A 227 5.06 11.47 -16.29
N ARG A 228 5.09 10.17 -15.99
CA ARG A 228 3.93 9.31 -15.76
C ARG A 228 3.83 8.79 -14.33
N TYR A 229 4.48 9.49 -13.39
CA TYR A 229 4.43 9.19 -11.97
C TYR A 229 3.64 10.28 -11.22
N LEU A 230 2.48 9.92 -10.65
CA LEU A 230 1.67 10.79 -9.80
C LEU A 230 2.02 10.59 -8.33
N ILE A 231 2.57 11.65 -7.71
CA ILE A 231 2.82 11.61 -6.26
C ILE A 231 1.49 11.77 -5.52
N THR A 232 1.20 10.79 -4.67
CA THR A 232 0.02 10.77 -3.80
C THR A 232 0.27 9.92 -2.56
N THR A 233 -0.65 9.99 -1.58
CA THR A 233 -0.72 9.04 -0.46
C THR A 233 -1.87 8.07 -0.70
N ILE A 234 -2.05 7.07 0.17
CA ILE A 234 -3.25 6.22 0.13
C ILE A 234 -4.46 7.11 0.38
N GLY A 235 -5.49 7.00 -0.47
CA GLY A 235 -6.70 7.79 -0.37
C GLY A 235 -7.64 7.34 0.76
N MET A 236 -8.66 8.14 1.03
CA MET A 236 -9.78 7.76 1.88
C MET A 236 -11.12 8.07 1.20
N ASP A 237 -12.15 7.34 1.58
CA ASP A 237 -13.52 7.52 1.09
C ASP A 237 -14.36 8.30 2.12
N PRO A 238 -14.70 9.59 1.85
CA PRO A 238 -15.41 10.41 2.81
C PRO A 238 -16.88 10.00 3.00
N GLU A 239 -17.51 9.31 2.05
CA GLU A 239 -18.89 8.83 2.21
C GLU A 239 -18.93 7.60 3.12
N ARG A 240 -17.97 6.70 2.97
CA ARG A 240 -17.86 5.49 3.78
C ARG A 240 -17.50 5.81 5.24
N PHE A 241 -16.64 6.79 5.45
CA PHE A 241 -16.18 7.22 6.75
C PHE A 241 -16.88 8.49 7.25
N ALA A 242 -18.08 8.81 6.75
CA ALA A 242 -18.89 9.90 7.26
C ALA A 242 -19.32 9.65 8.72
N PRO A 243 -19.33 10.69 9.58
CA PRO A 243 -19.79 10.55 10.94
C PRO A 243 -21.29 10.25 11.00
N ARG A 244 -21.68 9.36 11.88
CA ARG A 244 -23.09 9.08 12.18
C ARG A 244 -23.69 10.10 13.14
N PRO A 245 -25.03 10.20 13.25
CA PRO A 245 -25.67 11.01 14.28
C PRO A 245 -25.14 10.67 15.67
N ALA A 246 -24.94 11.67 16.50
CA ALA A 246 -24.32 11.49 17.82
C ALA A 246 -25.16 10.60 18.77
N ASP A 247 -26.43 10.45 18.53
CA ASP A 247 -27.39 9.63 19.25
C ASP A 247 -27.58 8.23 18.63
N ASP A 248 -26.79 7.86 17.62
CA ASP A 248 -26.84 6.49 17.06
C ASP A 248 -26.50 5.46 18.14
N PRO A 249 -27.44 4.54 18.47
CA PRO A 249 -27.26 3.57 19.54
C PRO A 249 -26.08 2.61 19.31
N GLN A 250 -25.64 2.44 18.06
CA GLN A 250 -24.52 1.59 17.73
C GLN A 250 -23.19 2.14 18.27
N LEU A 251 -23.08 3.46 18.48
CA LEU A 251 -21.88 4.09 19.04
C LEU A 251 -21.64 3.68 20.49
N ALA A 252 -22.71 3.43 21.28
CA ALA A 252 -22.60 3.11 22.71
C ALA A 252 -21.68 1.92 23.01
N LYS A 253 -21.65 0.92 22.13
CA LYS A 253 -20.80 -0.28 22.25
C LYS A 253 -19.30 0.08 22.25
N TYR A 254 -18.92 1.14 21.54
CA TYR A 254 -17.52 1.48 21.28
C TYR A 254 -16.99 2.65 22.11
N VAL A 255 -17.81 3.27 22.94
CA VAL A 255 -17.39 4.37 23.83
C VAL A 255 -16.28 3.91 24.76
N CYS A 256 -15.13 4.59 24.69
CA CYS A 256 -13.98 4.37 25.58
C CYS A 256 -13.15 5.65 25.69
N ASP A 257 -12.20 5.68 26.64
CA ASP A 257 -11.30 6.82 26.76
C ASP A 257 -10.30 6.86 25.60
N VAL A 258 -9.65 5.74 25.32
CA VAL A 258 -8.62 5.65 24.29
C VAL A 258 -8.76 4.36 23.49
N SER A 259 -8.76 4.46 22.16
CA SER A 259 -8.69 3.31 21.27
C SER A 259 -7.38 3.30 20.46
N PHE A 260 -6.95 2.09 20.09
CA PHE A 260 -5.86 1.89 19.14
C PHE A 260 -6.21 0.77 18.18
N VAL A 261 -6.36 1.10 16.91
CA VAL A 261 -6.77 0.17 15.86
C VAL A 261 -5.58 -0.21 15.00
N THR A 262 -5.04 -1.40 15.24
CA THR A 262 -3.96 -2.01 14.46
C THR A 262 -3.77 -3.46 14.88
N HIS A 263 -3.17 -4.30 14.02
CA HIS A 263 -2.77 -5.65 14.43
C HIS A 263 -1.61 -5.59 15.44
N ALA A 264 -1.58 -6.52 16.38
CA ALA A 264 -0.46 -6.67 17.29
C ALA A 264 0.81 -7.01 16.51
N SER A 265 1.94 -6.44 16.92
CA SER A 265 3.26 -6.93 16.55
C SER A 265 3.76 -7.92 17.60
N LEU A 266 4.65 -8.83 17.20
CA LEU A 266 5.45 -9.56 18.16
C LEU A 266 6.24 -8.57 19.03
N SER A 267 6.59 -8.97 20.25
CA SER A 267 7.51 -8.15 21.03
C SER A 267 8.89 -8.07 20.35
N ALA A 268 9.62 -7.01 20.62
CA ALA A 268 10.95 -6.83 20.06
C ALA A 268 11.88 -8.01 20.37
N GLU A 269 11.78 -8.54 21.62
CA GLU A 269 12.52 -9.72 22.06
C GLU A 269 12.16 -10.97 21.23
N GLN A 270 10.87 -11.18 20.94
CA GLN A 270 10.42 -12.29 20.13
C GLN A 270 10.93 -12.17 18.70
N ILE A 271 10.86 -10.97 18.10
CA ILE A 271 11.37 -10.71 16.74
C ILE A 271 12.86 -11.06 16.65
N VAL A 272 13.67 -10.56 17.60
CA VAL A 272 15.12 -10.80 17.60
C VAL A 272 15.43 -12.27 17.89
N LYS A 273 14.72 -12.91 18.84
CA LYS A 273 14.88 -14.34 19.14
C LYS A 273 14.59 -15.23 17.94
N GLU A 274 13.55 -14.94 17.17
CA GLU A 274 13.24 -15.68 15.95
C GLU A 274 14.35 -15.55 14.90
N GLN A 275 14.93 -14.35 14.75
CA GLN A 275 16.06 -14.15 13.86
C GLN A 275 17.32 -14.88 14.36
N MET A 276 17.62 -14.80 15.65
CA MET A 276 18.72 -15.56 16.25
C MET A 276 18.57 -17.06 16.06
N GLY A 277 17.35 -17.59 16.10
CA GLY A 277 17.09 -19.01 15.89
C GLY A 277 17.48 -19.52 14.50
N ARG A 278 17.58 -18.66 13.52
CA ARG A 278 17.86 -18.97 12.11
C ARG A 278 19.34 -18.74 11.70
N ASN A 279 20.17 -18.24 12.61
CA ASN A 279 21.51 -17.74 12.32
C ASN A 279 22.60 -18.45 13.14
N ASP A 280 23.85 -18.33 12.70
CA ASP A 280 25.03 -18.84 13.39
C ASP A 280 25.39 -18.06 14.66
N ALA A 281 26.47 -18.45 15.34
CA ALA A 281 26.88 -17.83 16.59
C ALA A 281 27.36 -16.37 16.44
N ASP A 282 27.99 -16.02 15.31
CA ASP A 282 28.51 -14.70 15.07
C ASP A 282 27.39 -13.72 14.77
N ALA A 283 26.46 -14.11 13.91
CA ALA A 283 25.25 -13.36 13.64
C ALA A 283 24.38 -13.18 14.91
N LYS A 284 24.28 -14.18 15.77
CA LYS A 284 23.58 -14.05 17.06
C LYS A 284 24.23 -13.01 17.97
N ARG A 285 25.57 -12.96 18.04
CA ARG A 285 26.26 -11.93 18.82
C ARG A 285 26.00 -10.53 18.28
N LEU A 286 26.08 -10.36 16.95
CA LEU A 286 25.79 -9.09 16.28
C LEU A 286 24.35 -8.62 16.55
N LEU A 287 23.36 -9.48 16.31
CA LEU A 287 21.95 -9.16 16.58
C LEU A 287 21.70 -8.81 18.04
N GLY A 288 22.35 -9.53 18.97
CA GLY A 288 22.27 -9.27 20.40
C GLY A 288 22.85 -7.91 20.78
N SER A 289 24.06 -7.58 20.30
CA SER A 289 24.70 -6.28 20.56
C SER A 289 23.86 -5.11 20.09
N ILE A 290 23.32 -5.15 18.86
CA ILE A 290 22.46 -4.09 18.34
C ILE A 290 21.16 -3.98 19.15
N PHE A 291 20.55 -5.12 19.50
CA PHE A 291 19.30 -5.13 20.26
C PHE A 291 19.45 -4.54 21.66
N GLU A 292 20.52 -4.89 22.39
CA GLU A 292 20.77 -4.36 23.74
C GLU A 292 20.99 -2.84 23.71
N GLN A 293 21.70 -2.31 22.72
CA GLN A 293 21.85 -0.87 22.56
C GLN A 293 20.48 -0.18 22.34
N LEU A 294 19.67 -0.71 21.42
CA LEU A 294 18.36 -0.15 21.13
C LEU A 294 17.42 -0.25 22.33
N ARG A 295 17.39 -1.38 23.02
CA ARG A 295 16.61 -1.58 24.22
C ARG A 295 16.98 -0.61 25.35
N ALA A 296 18.26 -0.41 25.57
CA ALA A 296 18.75 0.52 26.60
C ALA A 296 18.24 1.96 26.39
N VAL A 297 18.09 2.40 25.14
CA VAL A 297 17.51 3.72 24.84
C VAL A 297 16.04 3.78 25.25
N TYR A 298 15.27 2.74 24.94
CA TYR A 298 13.84 2.68 25.32
C TYR A 298 13.64 2.51 26.82
N ASP A 299 14.49 1.72 27.50
CA ASP A 299 14.46 1.53 28.96
C ASP A 299 14.78 2.83 29.71
N ALA A 300 15.64 3.69 29.12
CA ALA A 300 15.89 5.04 29.61
C ALA A 300 14.76 6.05 29.31
N GLY A 301 13.62 5.62 28.79
CA GLY A 301 12.48 6.47 28.45
C GLY A 301 12.65 7.31 27.19
N LYS A 302 13.75 7.12 26.45
CA LYS A 302 14.03 7.77 25.17
C LYS A 302 13.49 6.91 24.01
N THR A 303 13.44 7.48 22.83
CA THR A 303 13.07 6.78 21.60
C THR A 303 14.02 7.12 20.48
N ILE A 304 14.27 6.15 19.60
CA ILE A 304 14.93 6.38 18.33
C ILE A 304 13.89 6.18 17.23
N VAL A 305 13.61 7.25 16.52
CA VAL A 305 12.66 7.23 15.40
C VAL A 305 13.32 7.45 14.06
N ALA A 306 14.49 8.11 14.05
CA ALA A 306 15.25 8.41 12.84
C ALA A 306 16.16 7.25 12.42
N PRO A 307 16.26 6.93 11.11
CA PRO A 307 17.20 5.95 10.58
C PRO A 307 18.66 6.14 11.02
N PRO A 308 19.21 7.35 11.13
CA PRO A 308 20.61 7.57 11.55
C PRO A 308 20.95 6.99 12.92
N GLY A 309 20.00 7.05 13.86
CA GLY A 309 20.20 6.47 15.19
C GLY A 309 20.36 4.96 15.14
N ILE A 310 19.52 4.29 14.36
CA ILE A 310 19.60 2.83 14.17
C ILE A 310 20.90 2.45 13.42
N ARG A 311 21.26 3.21 12.40
CA ARG A 311 22.49 2.96 11.64
C ARG A 311 23.74 3.02 12.53
N ARG A 312 23.87 4.02 13.39
CA ARG A 312 24.98 4.12 14.35
C ARG A 312 25.05 2.91 15.29
N MET A 313 23.89 2.38 15.74
CA MET A 313 23.87 1.17 16.56
C MET A 313 24.32 -0.07 15.80
N ILE A 314 23.97 -0.17 14.53
CA ILE A 314 24.43 -1.25 13.65
C ILE A 314 25.94 -1.16 13.44
N GLU A 315 26.46 0.02 13.15
CA GLU A 315 27.89 0.27 12.99
C GLU A 315 28.66 -0.06 14.28
N GLN A 316 28.15 0.35 15.44
CA GLN A 316 28.74 -0.02 16.73
C GLN A 316 28.68 -1.55 16.96
N GLY A 317 27.59 -2.21 16.59
CA GLY A 317 27.47 -3.66 16.67
C GLY A 317 28.52 -4.40 15.82
N PHE A 318 28.86 -3.91 14.64
CA PHE A 318 29.95 -4.44 13.83
C PHE A 318 31.32 -4.32 14.54
N ILE A 319 31.57 -3.16 15.17
CA ILE A 319 32.79 -2.92 15.95
C ILE A 319 32.87 -3.88 17.13
N ASP A 320 31.81 -3.95 17.95
CA ASP A 320 31.76 -4.75 19.17
C ASP A 320 31.96 -6.25 18.91
N THR A 321 31.41 -6.73 17.80
CA THR A 321 31.48 -8.16 17.43
C THR A 321 32.62 -8.50 16.47
N ARG A 322 33.35 -7.50 15.98
CA ARG A 322 34.38 -7.62 14.95
C ARG A 322 33.87 -8.26 13.65
N THR A 323 32.58 -8.03 13.34
CA THR A 323 31.95 -8.51 12.11
C THR A 323 32.28 -7.53 10.97
N GLN A 324 32.60 -8.05 9.78
CA GLN A 324 32.83 -7.20 8.61
C GLN A 324 31.50 -6.77 8.01
N PRO A 325 31.24 -5.47 7.84
CA PRO A 325 30.02 -4.99 7.20
C PRO A 325 30.06 -5.24 5.68
N THR A 326 28.94 -5.69 5.12
CA THR A 326 28.67 -5.59 3.68
C THR A 326 27.44 -4.71 3.45
N PRO A 327 27.31 -4.05 2.29
CA PRO A 327 26.14 -3.22 1.99
C PRO A 327 24.82 -3.97 2.19
N GLU A 328 24.74 -5.22 1.73
CA GLU A 328 23.55 -6.07 1.83
C GLU A 328 23.21 -6.39 3.30
N LEU A 329 24.22 -6.70 4.12
CA LEU A 329 24.04 -6.99 5.53
C LEU A 329 23.56 -5.74 6.29
N VAL A 330 24.14 -4.58 6.00
CA VAL A 330 23.69 -3.29 6.58
C VAL A 330 22.24 -3.02 6.22
N GLN A 331 21.85 -3.22 4.95
CA GLN A 331 20.47 -3.04 4.50
C GLN A 331 19.51 -3.99 5.21
N GLN A 332 19.86 -5.28 5.34
CA GLN A 332 19.05 -6.26 6.05
C GLN A 332 18.89 -5.90 7.53
N LEU A 333 19.96 -5.45 8.19
CA LEU A 333 19.91 -5.03 9.59
C LEU A 333 19.11 -3.73 9.76
N MET A 334 19.24 -2.76 8.84
CA MET A 334 18.39 -1.56 8.84
C MET A 334 16.91 -1.94 8.70
N HIS A 335 16.57 -2.81 7.76
CA HIS A 335 15.20 -3.29 7.64
C HIS A 335 14.70 -3.98 8.92
N LEU A 336 15.48 -4.90 9.50
CA LEU A 336 15.11 -5.60 10.72
C LEU A 336 14.95 -4.64 11.90
N PHE A 337 15.97 -3.84 12.19
CA PHE A 337 15.99 -3.03 13.40
C PHE A 337 15.15 -1.76 13.28
N TYR A 338 15.14 -1.08 12.15
CA TYR A 338 14.32 0.12 11.98
C TYR A 338 12.84 -0.21 11.74
N MET A 339 12.54 -1.06 10.76
CA MET A 339 11.16 -1.32 10.34
C MET A 339 10.41 -2.26 11.28
N ARG A 340 11.09 -3.20 11.95
CA ARG A 340 10.42 -4.22 12.77
C ARG A 340 10.67 -4.04 14.26
N VAL A 341 11.92 -4.08 14.70
CA VAL A 341 12.26 -4.06 16.14
C VAL A 341 11.96 -2.69 16.76
N ASN A 342 12.45 -1.61 16.14
CA ASN A 342 12.18 -0.24 16.60
C ASN A 342 10.67 0.08 16.56
N ASN A 343 9.96 -0.35 15.51
CA ASN A 343 8.51 -0.17 15.41
C ASN A 343 7.76 -0.88 16.56
N ALA A 344 8.17 -2.11 16.92
CA ALA A 344 7.59 -2.84 18.03
C ALA A 344 7.85 -2.13 19.38
N LEU A 345 9.10 -1.73 19.65
CA LEU A 345 9.46 -0.98 20.85
C LEU A 345 8.71 0.36 20.94
N PHE A 346 8.71 1.11 19.85
CA PHE A 346 8.02 2.40 19.75
C PHE A 346 6.53 2.27 20.07
N ARG A 347 5.87 1.27 19.49
CA ARG A 347 4.44 1.02 19.69
C ARG A 347 4.14 0.55 21.11
N HIS A 348 4.87 -0.46 21.59
CA HIS A 348 4.61 -1.05 22.90
C HIS A 348 4.95 -0.10 24.04
N GLN A 349 6.01 0.70 23.95
CA GLN A 349 6.35 1.71 24.95
C GLN A 349 5.18 2.69 25.20
N ALA A 350 4.57 3.22 24.13
CA ALA A 350 3.45 4.15 24.28
C ALA A 350 2.20 3.46 24.88
N LEU A 351 1.96 2.19 24.53
CA LEU A 351 0.87 1.43 25.14
C LEU A 351 1.11 1.14 26.62
N HIS A 352 2.36 0.89 27.05
CA HIS A 352 2.71 0.76 28.46
C HIS A 352 2.47 2.06 29.23
N TRP A 353 2.80 3.23 28.65
CA TRP A 353 2.49 4.52 29.29
C TRP A 353 0.99 4.69 29.57
N LEU A 354 0.13 4.18 28.67
CA LEU A 354 -1.33 4.25 28.85
C LEU A 354 -1.86 3.30 29.94
N ILE A 355 -1.26 2.13 30.07
CA ILE A 355 -1.63 1.17 31.13
C ILE A 355 -1.45 1.79 32.51
N ASP A 356 -0.37 2.54 32.70
CA ASP A 356 -0.05 3.19 33.96
C ASP A 356 -1.08 4.29 34.35
N LEU A 357 -1.83 4.83 33.36
CA LEU A 357 -2.83 5.88 33.58
C LEU A 357 -4.19 5.36 34.08
N GLY A 358 -4.43 4.05 34.01
CA GLY A 358 -5.68 3.45 34.51
C GLY A 358 -6.94 3.83 33.73
N ILE A 359 -6.79 4.24 32.43
CA ILE A 359 -7.88 4.64 31.54
C ILE A 359 -8.54 3.44 30.86
N ASP A 360 -9.78 3.60 30.34
CA ASP A 360 -10.43 2.59 29.48
C ASP A 360 -9.74 2.57 28.10
N LEU A 361 -8.67 1.74 28.02
CA LEU A 361 -7.94 1.48 26.79
C LEU A 361 -8.55 0.30 26.04
N ARG A 362 -8.78 0.44 24.72
CA ARG A 362 -9.25 -0.64 23.85
C ARG A 362 -8.36 -0.83 22.66
N LEU A 363 -7.95 -2.09 22.42
CA LEU A 363 -7.07 -2.49 21.32
C LEU A 363 -7.85 -3.33 20.31
N TYR A 364 -7.92 -2.87 19.06
CA TYR A 364 -8.60 -3.55 17.97
C TYR A 364 -7.60 -4.06 16.94
N GLY A 365 -7.70 -5.33 16.56
CA GLY A 365 -6.84 -6.00 15.59
C GLY A 365 -6.50 -7.42 16.01
N ARG A 366 -5.92 -8.19 15.09
CA ARG A 366 -5.49 -9.57 15.34
C ARG A 366 -4.27 -9.61 16.26
N GLY A 367 -4.18 -10.62 17.11
CA GLY A 367 -2.99 -10.95 17.89
C GLY A 367 -2.90 -10.28 19.27
N TRP A 368 -3.71 -9.25 19.55
CA TRP A 368 -3.75 -8.63 20.88
C TRP A 368 -4.22 -9.60 21.97
N GLU A 369 -5.12 -10.50 21.64
CA GLU A 369 -5.65 -11.55 22.51
C GLU A 369 -4.56 -12.51 23.02
N ASN A 370 -3.47 -12.63 22.27
CA ASN A 370 -2.32 -13.49 22.61
C ASN A 370 -1.14 -12.71 23.20
N HIS A 371 -1.19 -11.37 23.21
CA HIS A 371 -0.07 -10.55 23.67
C HIS A 371 0.01 -10.54 25.22
N PRO A 372 1.16 -10.94 25.83
CA PRO A 372 1.25 -11.14 27.27
C PRO A 372 0.88 -9.89 28.09
N ALA A 373 1.28 -8.70 27.66
CA ALA A 373 1.02 -7.45 28.37
C ALA A 373 -0.35 -6.82 28.03
N PHE A 374 -0.88 -7.04 26.82
CA PHE A 374 -2.00 -6.26 26.30
C PHE A 374 -3.31 -7.04 26.11
N LYS A 375 -3.32 -8.37 26.31
CA LYS A 375 -4.50 -9.23 26.07
C LYS A 375 -5.79 -8.76 26.75
N ARG A 376 -5.70 -8.17 27.94
CA ARG A 376 -6.88 -7.70 28.70
C ARG A 376 -7.60 -6.52 28.03
N PHE A 377 -6.91 -5.80 27.14
CA PHE A 377 -7.44 -4.65 26.40
C PHE A 377 -7.94 -5.03 25.01
N ALA A 378 -7.69 -6.27 24.57
CA ALA A 378 -8.09 -6.76 23.25
C ALA A 378 -9.61 -6.76 23.08
N ARG A 379 -10.07 -6.30 21.89
CA ARG A 379 -11.49 -6.29 21.50
C ARG A 379 -11.75 -7.05 20.19
N GLY A 380 -10.75 -7.75 19.69
CA GLY A 380 -10.84 -8.49 18.42
C GLY A 380 -10.59 -7.63 17.19
N VAL A 381 -10.91 -8.18 16.04
CA VAL A 381 -10.75 -7.50 14.75
C VAL A 381 -11.97 -6.63 14.50
N ALA A 382 -11.75 -5.36 14.15
CA ALA A 382 -12.81 -4.49 13.68
C ALA A 382 -13.11 -4.78 12.19
N ASP A 383 -14.39 -4.87 11.84
CA ASP A 383 -14.80 -4.94 10.45
C ASP A 383 -14.61 -3.60 9.74
N HIS A 384 -13.93 -3.65 8.59
CA HIS A 384 -13.65 -2.47 7.78
C HIS A 384 -14.93 -1.87 7.14
N GLU A 385 -15.97 -2.68 6.93
CA GLU A 385 -17.15 -2.25 6.18
C GLU A 385 -18.17 -1.46 7.02
N GLY A 386 -18.01 -1.38 8.35
CA GLY A 386 -18.96 -0.63 9.17
C GLY A 386 -18.47 -0.32 10.59
N GLU A 387 -17.82 -1.29 11.24
CA GLU A 387 -17.44 -1.20 12.65
C GLU A 387 -16.30 -0.20 12.89
N LEU A 388 -15.38 -0.08 11.92
CA LEU A 388 -14.19 0.75 12.04
C LEU A 388 -14.54 2.24 12.22
N SER A 389 -15.49 2.76 11.43
CA SER A 389 -15.99 4.14 11.53
C SER A 389 -16.64 4.41 12.90
N LEU A 390 -17.42 3.45 13.41
CA LEU A 390 -18.06 3.55 14.73
C LEU A 390 -17.03 3.62 15.85
N ILE A 391 -15.96 2.80 15.78
CA ILE A 391 -14.87 2.81 16.76
C ILE A 391 -14.18 4.17 16.78
N TYR A 392 -13.85 4.72 15.62
CA TYR A 392 -13.18 6.01 15.53
C TYR A 392 -14.05 7.14 16.10
N GLN A 393 -15.32 7.16 15.75
CA GLN A 393 -16.24 8.20 16.20
C GLN A 393 -16.55 8.12 17.70
N ALA A 394 -16.77 6.91 18.23
CA ALA A 394 -17.20 6.72 19.62
C ALA A 394 -16.06 6.82 20.63
N SER A 395 -14.82 6.55 20.22
CA SER A 395 -13.65 6.69 21.10
C SER A 395 -13.37 8.16 21.38
N ARG A 396 -13.20 8.54 22.65
CA ARG A 396 -12.87 9.93 23.01
C ARG A 396 -11.56 10.37 22.39
N ILE A 397 -10.58 9.46 22.35
CA ILE A 397 -9.27 9.67 21.75
C ILE A 397 -8.90 8.41 20.96
N ASN A 398 -8.53 8.57 19.70
CA ASN A 398 -7.90 7.52 18.91
C ASN A 398 -6.39 7.74 18.89
N LEU A 399 -5.61 6.66 18.90
CA LEU A 399 -4.16 6.77 18.82
C LEU A 399 -3.64 6.39 17.43
N HIS A 400 -2.62 7.12 17.00
CA HIS A 400 -1.75 6.66 15.93
C HIS A 400 -0.31 6.61 16.42
N ILE A 401 0.31 5.43 16.33
CA ILE A 401 1.66 5.16 16.78
C ILE A 401 2.41 4.46 15.65
N SER A 402 3.20 5.22 14.90
CA SER A 402 4.04 4.73 13.81
C SER A 402 5.34 5.53 13.74
N PRO A 403 6.52 4.89 13.68
CA PRO A 403 7.78 5.60 13.49
C PRO A 403 7.94 6.14 12.06
N LEU A 404 7.11 5.68 11.11
CA LEU A 404 7.20 6.07 9.69
C LEU A 404 6.46 7.38 9.38
N GLY A 405 5.46 7.73 10.21
CA GLY A 405 4.68 8.96 10.03
C GLY A 405 3.21 8.79 10.33
N SER A 406 2.53 9.94 10.44
CA SER A 406 1.12 10.04 10.83
C SER A 406 0.16 10.30 9.66
N LEU A 407 0.65 10.65 8.46
CA LEU A 407 -0.16 10.69 7.24
C LEU A 407 -0.47 9.26 6.79
N HIS A 408 -1.36 8.64 7.50
CA HIS A 408 -1.75 7.25 7.33
C HIS A 408 -3.25 7.17 7.10
N GLN A 409 -3.68 6.25 6.24
CA GLN A 409 -5.10 6.04 5.91
C GLN A 409 -5.98 5.96 7.15
N ARG A 410 -5.57 5.22 8.18
CA ARG A 410 -6.30 5.11 9.46
C ARG A 410 -6.60 6.45 10.12
N VAL A 411 -5.65 7.39 10.08
CA VAL A 411 -5.86 8.73 10.65
C VAL A 411 -6.84 9.52 9.80
N MET A 412 -6.70 9.45 8.48
CA MET A 412 -7.59 10.14 7.55
C MET A 412 -9.02 9.61 7.62
N GLU A 413 -9.20 8.29 7.60
CA GLU A 413 -10.50 7.63 7.78
C GLU A 413 -11.13 7.95 9.14
N GLY A 414 -10.32 7.94 10.19
CA GLY A 414 -10.80 8.25 11.52
C GLY A 414 -11.21 9.70 11.70
N LEU A 415 -10.46 10.66 11.15
CA LEU A 415 -10.84 12.08 11.12
C LEU A 415 -12.14 12.27 10.34
N ALA A 416 -12.30 11.61 9.20
CA ALA A 416 -13.52 11.63 8.40
C ALA A 416 -14.72 11.06 9.14
N SER A 417 -14.52 10.03 9.97
CA SER A 417 -15.55 9.47 10.86
C SER A 417 -15.90 10.38 12.05
N GLY A 418 -15.26 11.55 12.19
CA GLY A 418 -15.45 12.45 13.33
C GLY A 418 -14.58 12.11 14.56
N GLY A 419 -13.65 11.17 14.44
CA GLY A 419 -12.75 10.73 15.51
C GLY A 419 -11.60 11.73 15.75
N PHE A 420 -11.28 11.99 17.01
CA PHE A 420 -10.11 12.77 17.41
C PHE A 420 -8.88 11.88 17.59
N PHE A 421 -7.71 12.34 17.11
CA PHE A 421 -6.46 11.57 17.17
C PHE A 421 -5.38 12.25 18.02
N LEU A 422 -4.67 11.45 18.83
CA LEU A 422 -3.34 11.77 19.31
C LEU A 422 -2.29 10.97 18.53
N LEU A 423 -1.26 11.67 18.06
CA LEU A 423 -0.26 11.17 17.14
C LEU A 423 1.08 11.03 17.87
N ARG A 424 1.70 9.86 17.84
CA ARG A 424 3.05 9.74 18.38
C ARG A 424 4.03 10.35 17.39
N ARG A 425 4.73 11.44 17.81
CA ARG A 425 5.66 12.21 16.97
C ARG A 425 6.74 11.33 16.38
N SER A 426 6.98 11.49 15.08
CA SER A 426 8.06 10.83 14.34
C SER A 426 8.84 11.86 13.51
N ASP A 427 10.09 11.52 13.16
CA ASP A 427 10.89 12.40 12.28
C ASP A 427 10.28 12.51 10.88
N GLY A 428 9.65 11.43 10.38
CA GLY A 428 8.93 11.45 9.11
C GLY A 428 7.83 12.51 9.04
N ASP A 429 7.19 12.81 10.17
CA ASP A 429 6.14 13.83 10.24
C ASP A 429 6.67 15.26 10.16
N ILE A 430 7.89 15.53 10.63
CA ILE A 430 8.46 16.87 10.73
C ILE A 430 9.51 17.17 9.66
N ILE A 431 10.09 16.14 9.05
CA ILE A 431 11.19 16.31 8.07
C ILE A 431 10.80 17.20 6.89
N GLY A 432 9.54 17.15 6.46
CA GLY A 432 9.03 18.03 5.40
C GLY A 432 9.16 19.52 5.72
N ARG A 433 9.05 19.91 7.01
CA ARG A 433 9.27 21.30 7.44
C ARG A 433 10.74 21.72 7.26
N HIS A 434 11.68 20.80 7.53
CA HIS A 434 13.10 21.04 7.29
C HIS A 434 13.40 21.16 5.80
N TYR A 435 12.84 20.28 4.97
CA TYR A 435 12.96 20.37 3.52
C TYR A 435 12.36 21.65 2.96
N ALA A 436 11.18 22.07 3.42
CA ALA A 436 10.55 23.33 2.99
C ALA A 436 11.40 24.56 3.32
N ARG A 437 11.99 24.60 4.52
CA ARG A 437 12.90 25.67 4.93
C ARG A 437 14.16 25.70 4.07
N LEU A 438 14.83 24.55 3.91
CA LEU A 438 16.03 24.42 3.08
C LEU A 438 15.75 24.84 1.64
N TRP A 439 14.66 24.39 1.05
CA TRP A 439 14.24 24.78 -0.30
C TRP A 439 14.10 26.31 -0.42
N GLY A 440 13.39 26.92 0.54
CA GLY A 440 13.23 28.37 0.60
C GLY A 440 14.57 29.14 0.70
N PHE A 441 15.55 28.58 1.42
CA PHE A 441 16.91 29.15 1.47
C PHE A 441 17.64 28.96 0.13
N CYS A 442 17.61 27.76 -0.46
CA CYS A 442 18.23 27.49 -1.76
C CYS A 442 17.72 28.47 -2.82
N GLN A 443 16.41 28.69 -2.87
CA GLN A 443 15.81 29.63 -3.82
C GLN A 443 16.30 31.07 -3.60
N ARG A 444 16.36 31.55 -2.36
CA ARG A 444 16.82 32.91 -2.05
C ARG A 444 18.30 33.13 -2.34
N LEU A 445 19.13 32.12 -2.15
CA LEU A 445 20.58 32.20 -2.31
C LEU A 445 21.04 31.73 -3.71
N GLY A 446 20.13 31.30 -4.59
CA GLY A 446 20.46 30.77 -5.92
C GLY A 446 21.23 29.46 -5.89
N ILE A 447 21.04 28.62 -4.86
CA ILE A 447 21.68 27.32 -4.71
C ILE A 447 20.89 26.30 -5.56
N THR A 448 21.56 25.65 -6.51
CA THR A 448 20.97 24.71 -7.47
C THR A 448 21.63 23.33 -7.50
N SER A 449 22.72 23.14 -6.74
CA SER A 449 23.42 21.87 -6.68
C SER A 449 23.82 21.49 -5.25
N ASP A 450 24.08 20.19 -5.03
CA ASP A 450 24.52 19.66 -3.74
C ASP A 450 25.90 20.23 -3.33
N GLU A 451 26.80 20.50 -4.30
CA GLU A 451 28.10 21.11 -4.05
C GLU A 451 27.96 22.53 -3.52
N GLN A 452 27.07 23.32 -4.15
CA GLN A 452 26.76 24.68 -3.68
C GLN A 452 26.13 24.67 -2.29
N LEU A 453 25.22 23.72 -2.04
CA LEU A 453 24.56 23.57 -0.75
C LEU A 453 25.56 23.20 0.36
N LYS A 454 26.48 22.26 0.10
CA LYS A 454 27.55 21.88 1.03
C LYS A 454 28.56 23.02 1.28
N ALA A 455 28.84 23.83 0.28
CA ALA A 455 29.73 24.97 0.38
C ALA A 455 29.10 26.21 1.05
N CYS A 456 27.79 26.20 1.27
CA CYS A 456 27.08 27.31 1.91
C CYS A 456 27.49 27.44 3.37
N THR A 457 28.00 28.63 3.76
CA THR A 457 28.46 28.93 5.14
C THR A 457 27.42 29.62 5.99
N ASP A 458 26.19 29.82 5.48
CA ASP A 458 25.09 30.41 6.25
C ASP A 458 24.75 29.51 7.45
N PRO A 459 24.83 29.99 8.71
CA PRO A 459 24.64 29.18 9.90
C PRO A 459 23.23 28.53 9.96
N GLN A 460 22.20 29.20 9.45
CA GLN A 460 20.82 28.67 9.43
C GLN A 460 20.70 27.52 8.43
N VAL A 461 21.38 27.61 7.29
CA VAL A 461 21.44 26.52 6.32
C VAL A 461 22.16 25.32 6.90
N GLN A 462 23.30 25.53 7.57
CA GLN A 462 24.09 24.45 8.17
C GLN A 462 23.34 23.72 9.29
N GLU A 463 22.60 24.45 10.15
CA GLU A 463 21.78 23.85 11.21
C GLU A 463 20.67 22.94 10.63
N MET A 464 19.97 23.40 9.59
CA MET A 464 18.89 22.63 8.98
C MET A 464 19.42 21.47 8.12
N LEU A 465 20.57 21.64 7.50
CA LEU A 465 21.18 20.67 6.59
C LEU A 465 21.58 19.40 7.34
N GLY A 466 22.14 19.52 8.55
CA GLY A 466 22.67 18.37 9.30
C GLY A 466 21.65 17.25 9.46
N GLN A 467 20.48 17.54 10.03
CA GLN A 467 19.44 16.51 10.24
C GLN A 467 18.87 15.96 8.92
N ALA A 468 18.63 16.83 7.95
CA ALA A 468 18.04 16.43 6.67
C ALA A 468 19.01 15.57 5.84
N VAL A 469 20.30 15.91 5.83
CA VAL A 469 21.35 15.14 5.14
C VAL A 469 21.60 13.81 5.83
N ASP A 470 21.63 13.77 7.17
CA ASP A 470 21.78 12.52 7.92
C ASP A 470 20.69 11.51 7.56
N ILE A 471 19.43 11.94 7.47
CA ILE A 471 18.30 11.08 7.08
C ILE A 471 18.47 10.63 5.63
N HIS A 472 18.80 11.53 4.72
CA HIS A 472 19.03 11.21 3.32
C HIS A 472 20.18 10.20 3.15
N GLN A 473 21.32 10.38 3.83
CA GLN A 473 22.47 9.48 3.75
C GLN A 473 22.19 8.07 4.33
N CYS A 474 21.15 7.91 5.13
CA CYS A 474 20.72 6.61 5.61
C CYS A 474 19.81 5.87 4.61
N ASP A 475 19.35 6.55 3.56
CA ASP A 475 18.69 5.88 2.44
C ASP A 475 19.77 5.08 1.66
N PRO A 476 19.63 3.75 1.55
CA PRO A 476 20.58 2.92 0.81
C PRO A 476 20.68 3.29 -0.69
N PHE A 477 19.76 4.11 -1.18
CA PHE A 477 19.68 4.57 -2.57
C PHE A 477 20.08 6.04 -2.76
N ALA A 478 20.53 6.71 -1.70
CA ALA A 478 20.94 8.12 -1.74
C ALA A 478 22.02 8.44 -2.79
N GLU A 479 22.80 7.43 -3.22
CA GLU A 479 23.79 7.58 -4.29
C GLU A 479 23.16 7.69 -5.70
N LYS A 480 21.89 7.32 -5.86
CA LYS A 480 21.18 7.29 -7.15
C LYS A 480 20.49 8.61 -7.50
N TYR A 481 20.37 9.52 -6.56
CA TYR A 481 19.78 10.84 -6.75
C TYR A 481 20.43 11.87 -5.84
N THR A 482 20.41 13.13 -6.25
CA THR A 482 20.99 14.22 -5.46
C THR A 482 20.00 14.68 -4.38
N PHE A 483 20.56 15.30 -3.31
CA PHE A 483 19.72 15.89 -2.27
C PHE A 483 18.84 17.04 -2.81
N MET A 484 19.36 17.81 -3.77
CA MET A 484 18.57 18.84 -4.46
C MET A 484 17.40 18.26 -5.26
N GLN A 485 17.56 17.09 -5.91
CA GLN A 485 16.42 16.40 -6.55
C GLN A 485 15.37 15.98 -5.54
N LEU A 486 15.77 15.51 -4.34
CA LEU A 486 14.83 15.22 -3.26
C LEU A 486 14.08 16.49 -2.82
N LEU A 487 14.79 17.59 -2.54
CA LEU A 487 14.16 18.85 -2.14
C LEU A 487 13.17 19.37 -3.20
N GLN A 488 13.53 19.29 -4.48
CA GLN A 488 12.65 19.66 -5.58
C GLN A 488 11.40 18.77 -5.61
N THR A 489 11.58 17.46 -5.52
CA THR A 489 10.44 16.50 -5.51
C THR A 489 9.49 16.76 -4.35
N MET A 490 10.03 17.03 -3.16
CA MET A 490 9.21 17.36 -1.98
C MET A 490 8.48 18.70 -2.14
N HIS A 491 9.11 19.68 -2.75
CA HIS A 491 8.48 20.96 -3.08
C HIS A 491 7.35 20.79 -4.11
N ASP A 492 7.59 20.07 -5.19
CA ASP A 492 6.62 19.86 -6.28
C ASP A 492 5.36 19.12 -5.80
N CYS A 493 5.49 18.24 -4.81
CA CYS A 493 4.33 17.60 -4.18
C CYS A 493 3.75 18.40 -3.00
N ASN A 494 4.19 19.64 -2.79
CA ASN A 494 3.76 20.49 -1.68
C ASN A 494 3.85 19.81 -0.31
N TYR A 495 4.92 19.01 -0.11
CA TYR A 495 5.22 18.30 1.15
C TYR A 495 4.09 17.38 1.64
N LEU A 496 3.30 16.81 0.73
CA LEU A 496 2.15 15.94 1.04
C LEU A 496 2.50 14.68 1.85
N CYS A 497 3.77 14.32 1.95
CA CYS A 497 4.25 13.19 2.74
C CYS A 497 4.54 13.52 4.22
N SER A 498 4.42 14.79 4.64
CA SER A 498 4.77 15.25 6.00
C SER A 498 3.53 15.74 6.75
N ALA A 499 3.14 15.03 7.80
CA ALA A 499 2.01 15.38 8.65
C ALA A 499 2.16 16.80 9.25
N GLY A 500 3.38 17.16 9.67
CA GLY A 500 3.67 18.47 10.19
C GLY A 500 3.47 19.61 9.17
N CYS A 501 3.66 19.34 7.87
CA CYS A 501 3.36 20.31 6.81
C CYS A 501 1.87 20.38 6.49
N VAL A 502 1.20 19.22 6.48
CA VAL A 502 -0.23 19.13 6.14
C VAL A 502 -1.11 19.74 7.22
N TRP A 503 -0.83 19.44 8.48
CA TRP A 503 -1.65 19.87 9.62
C TRP A 503 -1.08 21.07 10.41
N GLY A 504 0.16 21.48 10.11
CA GLY A 504 0.74 22.67 10.73
C GLY A 504 0.71 22.64 12.27
N ASN A 505 0.16 23.70 12.89
CA ASN A 505 0.05 23.80 14.34
C ASN A 505 -0.86 22.74 14.97
N ASP A 506 -1.90 22.27 14.25
CA ASP A 506 -2.78 21.21 14.76
C ASP A 506 -1.99 19.90 14.98
N TYR A 507 -0.97 19.62 14.15
CA TYR A 507 -0.06 18.50 14.40
C TYR A 507 0.72 18.67 15.71
N ASP A 508 1.22 19.87 16.01
CA ASP A 508 1.95 20.14 17.25
C ASP A 508 1.04 20.04 18.48
N GLU A 509 -0.22 20.48 18.35
CA GLU A 509 -1.22 20.35 19.39
C GLU A 509 -1.64 18.90 19.65
N THR A 510 -1.68 18.04 18.61
CA THR A 510 -2.15 16.65 18.71
C THR A 510 -1.03 15.64 18.84
N SER A 511 0.25 16.01 18.62
CA SER A 511 1.37 15.07 18.70
C SER A 511 2.04 15.03 20.06
N PHE A 512 2.59 13.88 20.43
CA PHE A 512 3.36 13.67 21.67
C PHE A 512 4.65 12.88 21.41
N GLY A 513 5.72 13.21 22.14
CA GLY A 513 7.02 12.55 22.02
C GLY A 513 7.49 11.87 23.31
N SER A 514 6.80 12.07 24.44
CA SER A 514 7.19 11.52 25.75
C SER A 514 5.97 11.07 26.56
N LYS A 515 6.22 10.29 27.63
CA LYS A 515 5.19 9.87 28.60
C LYS A 515 4.50 11.08 29.21
N ALA A 516 5.25 12.07 29.67
CA ALA A 516 4.71 13.26 30.32
C ALA A 516 3.82 14.10 29.38
N GLU A 517 4.22 14.23 28.10
CA GLU A 517 3.38 14.89 27.09
C GLU A 517 2.09 14.12 26.84
N LEU A 518 2.16 12.77 26.73
CA LEU A 518 0.99 11.92 26.52
C LEU A 518 0.00 12.05 27.69
N GLU A 519 0.49 11.93 28.93
CA GLU A 519 -0.31 12.07 30.15
C GLU A 519 -1.04 13.41 30.20
N LYS A 520 -0.30 14.50 29.97
CA LYS A 520 -0.86 15.86 29.92
C LYS A 520 -1.94 16.01 28.86
N LYS A 521 -1.69 15.50 27.63
CA LYS A 521 -2.63 15.60 26.52
C LYS A 521 -3.86 14.72 26.75
N ILE A 522 -3.72 13.52 27.26
CA ILE A 522 -4.87 12.66 27.59
C ILE A 522 -5.74 13.33 28.65
N ALA A 523 -5.17 13.80 29.76
CA ALA A 523 -5.93 14.48 30.80
C ALA A 523 -6.68 15.70 30.24
N TYR A 524 -5.99 16.52 29.43
CA TYR A 524 -6.58 17.69 28.80
C TYR A 524 -7.72 17.32 27.85
N PHE A 525 -7.48 16.44 26.90
CA PHE A 525 -8.45 16.15 25.85
C PHE A 525 -9.62 15.28 26.33
N LEU A 526 -9.49 14.46 27.36
CA LEU A 526 -10.64 13.78 27.96
C LEU A 526 -11.63 14.76 28.58
N GLY A 527 -11.13 15.86 29.17
CA GLY A 527 -11.95 16.91 29.78
C GLY A 527 -12.49 17.96 28.80
N ASN A 528 -11.98 18.05 27.57
CA ASN A 528 -12.27 19.13 26.61
C ASN A 528 -12.86 18.64 25.28
N PRO A 529 -14.13 18.21 25.26
CA PRO A 529 -14.75 17.65 24.04
C PRO A 529 -14.86 18.67 22.88
N LEU A 530 -15.09 19.95 23.16
CA LEU A 530 -15.17 20.99 22.14
C LEU A 530 -13.82 21.20 21.44
N GLU A 531 -12.73 21.08 22.16
CA GLU A 531 -11.39 21.22 21.60
C GLU A 531 -11.03 20.01 20.71
N ARG A 532 -11.41 18.80 21.13
CA ARG A 532 -11.30 17.62 20.26
C ARG A 532 -12.06 17.84 18.95
N GLN A 533 -13.29 18.33 19.03
CA GLN A 533 -14.10 18.58 17.84
C GLN A 533 -13.47 19.64 16.93
N ARG A 534 -12.98 20.75 17.49
CA ARG A 534 -12.28 21.81 16.74
C ARG A 534 -11.09 21.25 15.96
N LEU A 535 -10.22 20.51 16.65
CA LEU A 535 -9.01 19.93 16.05
C LEU A 535 -9.35 18.86 15.00
N THR A 536 -10.34 18.00 15.27
CA THR A 536 -10.81 17.01 14.28
C THR A 536 -11.25 17.69 13.00
N GLN A 537 -12.06 18.75 13.08
CA GLN A 537 -12.54 19.50 11.90
C GLN A 537 -11.41 20.23 11.19
N SER A 538 -10.49 20.85 11.93
CA SER A 538 -9.34 21.55 11.36
C SER A 538 -8.40 20.61 10.61
N MET A 539 -8.09 19.44 11.19
CA MET A 539 -7.24 18.44 10.58
C MET A 539 -7.94 17.70 9.42
N LEU A 540 -9.26 17.53 9.48
CA LEU A 540 -10.02 16.89 8.40
C LEU A 540 -10.03 17.72 7.10
N ARG A 541 -10.06 19.04 7.19
CA ARG A 541 -10.16 19.94 6.02
C ARG A 541 -9.08 19.65 4.96
N PRO A 542 -7.76 19.69 5.26
CA PRO A 542 -6.75 19.37 4.26
C PRO A 542 -6.82 17.93 3.76
N VAL A 543 -7.38 16.99 4.55
CA VAL A 543 -7.60 15.62 4.12
C VAL A 543 -8.65 15.55 3.02
N LEU A 544 -9.79 16.22 3.20
CA LEU A 544 -10.85 16.29 2.18
C LEU A 544 -10.41 17.02 0.91
N GLU A 545 -9.56 18.04 1.05
CA GLU A 545 -9.06 18.81 -0.08
C GLU A 545 -8.05 18.06 -0.95
N ARG A 546 -7.29 17.08 -0.38
CA ARG A 546 -6.09 16.56 -1.02
C ARG A 546 -6.01 15.03 -1.10
N PHE A 547 -6.61 14.29 -0.16
CA PHE A 547 -6.36 12.88 0.08
C PHE A 547 -7.59 11.98 -0.11
N THR A 548 -8.67 12.47 -0.71
CA THR A 548 -9.77 11.59 -1.09
C THR A 548 -9.43 10.80 -2.35
N TYR A 549 -10.03 9.63 -2.50
CA TYR A 549 -9.89 8.85 -3.73
C TYR A 549 -10.34 9.66 -4.96
N GLU A 550 -11.37 10.51 -4.85
CA GLU A 550 -11.82 11.38 -5.94
C GLU A 550 -10.75 12.37 -6.37
N LYS A 551 -10.06 13.01 -5.43
CA LYS A 551 -8.98 13.96 -5.74
C LYS A 551 -7.81 13.27 -6.44
N THR A 552 -7.44 12.10 -5.97
CA THR A 552 -6.38 11.29 -6.60
C THR A 552 -6.81 10.84 -8.00
N THR A 553 -8.06 10.39 -8.15
CA THR A 553 -8.63 9.98 -9.44
C THR A 553 -8.65 11.12 -10.45
N THR A 554 -9.15 12.30 -10.06
CA THR A 554 -9.18 13.49 -10.92
C THR A 554 -7.77 13.83 -11.43
N ARG A 555 -6.77 13.89 -10.53
CA ARG A 555 -5.38 14.16 -10.90
C ARG A 555 -4.77 13.09 -11.80
N LEU A 556 -5.13 11.81 -11.62
CA LEU A 556 -4.71 10.73 -12.49
C LEU A 556 -5.26 10.92 -13.91
N LEU A 557 -6.55 11.20 -14.04
CA LEU A 557 -7.20 11.40 -15.34
C LEU A 557 -6.63 12.61 -16.07
N GLU A 558 -6.39 13.71 -15.37
CA GLU A 558 -5.70 14.90 -15.88
C GLU A 558 -4.28 14.60 -16.38
N MET A 559 -3.52 13.81 -15.61
CA MET A 559 -2.17 13.40 -15.99
C MET A 559 -2.18 12.53 -17.27
N ILE A 560 -3.10 11.56 -17.36
CA ILE A 560 -3.25 10.72 -18.56
C ILE A 560 -3.59 11.58 -19.77
N ALA A 561 -4.56 12.48 -19.64
CA ALA A 561 -4.97 13.38 -20.72
C ALA A 561 -3.81 14.26 -21.21
N ALA A 562 -3.09 14.90 -20.29
CA ALA A 562 -1.96 15.78 -20.59
C ALA A 562 -0.78 15.03 -21.25
N ASP A 563 -0.42 13.86 -20.73
CA ASP A 563 0.64 13.03 -21.30
C ASP A 563 0.30 12.60 -22.73
N GLN A 564 -0.91 12.10 -22.95
CA GLN A 564 -1.32 11.61 -24.26
C GLN A 564 -1.51 12.77 -25.28
N ALA A 565 -1.92 13.96 -24.84
CA ALA A 565 -1.93 15.16 -25.68
C ALA A 565 -0.51 15.56 -26.11
N ARG A 566 0.47 15.50 -25.21
CA ARG A 566 1.88 15.75 -25.49
C ARG A 566 2.43 14.74 -26.53
N VAL A 567 2.14 13.44 -26.34
CA VAL A 567 2.55 12.39 -27.28
C VAL A 567 1.91 12.59 -28.65
N ALA A 568 0.63 12.95 -28.71
CA ALA A 568 -0.06 13.25 -29.97
C ALA A 568 0.55 14.44 -30.71
N MET A 569 0.92 15.49 -29.99
CA MET A 569 1.57 16.68 -30.55
C MET A 569 2.97 16.34 -31.12
N GLN A 570 3.78 15.59 -30.35
CA GLN A 570 5.11 15.17 -30.81
C GLN A 570 5.02 14.33 -32.09
N SER A 571 4.08 13.38 -32.15
CA SER A 571 3.87 12.54 -33.33
C SER A 571 3.52 13.35 -34.58
N LYS A 572 2.80 14.47 -34.43
CA LYS A 572 2.51 15.39 -35.57
C LYS A 572 3.77 16.13 -36.03
N ILE A 573 4.56 16.65 -35.06
CA ILE A 573 5.82 17.34 -35.37
C ILE A 573 6.77 16.40 -36.12
N ASP A 574 6.90 15.15 -35.64
CA ASP A 574 7.79 14.15 -36.24
C ASP A 574 7.32 13.79 -37.69
N ALA A 575 6.00 13.71 -37.91
CA ALA A 575 5.43 13.46 -39.23
C ALA A 575 5.67 14.63 -40.21
N ASP A 576 5.59 15.87 -39.74
CA ASP A 576 5.81 17.07 -40.55
C ASP A 576 7.31 17.31 -40.83
N THR A 577 8.23 16.72 -40.06
CA THR A 577 9.67 16.88 -40.20
C THR A 577 10.33 15.82 -41.10
N VAL A 578 9.61 14.77 -41.52
CA VAL A 578 10.13 13.79 -42.48
C VAL A 578 10.22 14.46 -43.86
N PRO A 579 11.43 14.64 -44.45
CA PRO A 579 11.56 15.20 -45.80
C PRO A 579 10.80 14.31 -46.77
N LEU A 580 9.92 14.88 -47.60
CA LEU A 580 9.39 14.23 -48.77
C LEU A 580 10.61 13.77 -49.62
N ALA A 581 10.96 12.49 -49.49
CA ALA A 581 11.94 11.88 -50.37
C ALA A 581 11.38 11.94 -51.78
N ALA A 582 11.95 12.85 -52.60
CA ALA A 582 11.65 13.03 -54.00
C ALA A 582 12.19 11.86 -54.83
#